data_91e05d9e52b0bd8ec5dc91320b404231
#
_entry.id   91e05d9e52b0bd8ec5dc91320b404231
#
_cell.length_a   1.000
_cell.length_b   1.000
_cell.length_c   1.000
_cell.angle_alpha   90.00
_cell.angle_beta   90.00
_cell.angle_gamma   90.00
#
_symmetry.space_group_name_H-M   'P 1'
#
loop_
_entity.id
_entity.type
_entity.pdbx_description
1 polymer ?
#
loop_
_entity_poly.entity_id
_entity_poly.type
_entity_poly.pdbx_seq_one_letter_code
_entity_poly.pdbx_strand_id
1 'polypeptide(L)'
;MERRKVLNGTFEVALRLLAIMTTCKSAMTVERLTIYSYFALYLSDYNQEENSIHPEIPYRNSSLINCNDTIMQALEMLLSRNLIDCDMSVASLKFRATETGIALYGQLDGPYKEKLVCSIKKAHTLMKSKSDRYLNNYIYSQMGQWGSEFEYESVLKEIAYEE
;
A
#
# COMPACT_ATOMS: atom_id res chain seq x y z
N MET A 1 -25.88 -6.92 -14.01
CA MET A 1 -24.65 -6.15 -14.25
C MET A 1 -23.91 -6.04 -12.92
N GLU A 2 -22.99 -6.94 -12.69
CA GLU A 2 -22.16 -6.88 -11.47
C GLU A 2 -21.34 -5.59 -11.51
N ARG A 3 -21.61 -4.70 -10.56
CA ARG A 3 -20.66 -3.63 -10.24
C ARG A 3 -19.40 -4.29 -9.71
N ARG A 4 -18.42 -4.54 -10.57
CA ARG A 4 -17.06 -4.79 -10.14
C ARG A 4 -16.67 -3.63 -9.21
N LYS A 5 -16.56 -3.92 -7.93
CA LYS A 5 -15.90 -3.01 -6.99
C LYS A 5 -14.46 -2.89 -7.48
N VAL A 6 -14.16 -1.84 -8.24
CA VAL A 6 -12.81 -1.50 -8.69
C VAL A 6 -12.07 -0.82 -7.52
N LEU A 7 -12.08 -1.48 -6.37
CA LEU A 7 -11.20 -1.14 -5.26
C LEU A 7 -9.84 -1.79 -5.57
N ASN A 8 -8.80 -0.97 -5.64
CA ASN A 8 -7.44 -1.34 -6.04
C ASN A 8 -7.21 -1.55 -7.55
N GLY A 9 -7.96 -0.86 -8.42
CA GLY A 9 -7.60 -0.74 -9.82
C GLY A 9 -6.30 0.07 -10.01
N THR A 10 -5.68 -0.06 -11.18
CA THR A 10 -4.40 0.61 -11.50
C THR A 10 -4.44 2.12 -11.24
N PHE A 11 -5.54 2.78 -11.56
CA PHE A 11 -5.71 4.23 -11.34
C PHE A 11 -5.73 4.58 -9.84
N GLU A 12 -6.45 3.84 -9.04
CA GLU A 12 -6.52 4.07 -7.59
C GLU A 12 -5.16 3.81 -6.92
N VAL A 13 -4.49 2.75 -7.34
CA VAL A 13 -3.12 2.45 -6.87
C VAL A 13 -2.17 3.57 -7.29
N ALA A 14 -2.26 4.08 -8.53
CA ALA A 14 -1.44 5.19 -9.00
C ALA A 14 -1.62 6.45 -8.14
N LEU A 15 -2.85 6.84 -7.84
CA LEU A 15 -3.13 7.98 -6.95
C LEU A 15 -2.58 7.75 -5.54
N ARG A 16 -2.68 6.54 -5.02
CA ARG A 16 -2.13 6.19 -3.71
C ARG A 16 -0.60 6.25 -3.68
N LEU A 17 0.08 5.74 -4.72
CA LEU A 17 1.54 5.84 -4.84
C LEU A 17 1.98 7.30 -4.95
N LEU A 18 1.26 8.12 -5.71
CA LEU A 18 1.52 9.55 -5.83
C LEU A 18 1.33 10.25 -4.46
N ALA A 19 0.29 9.89 -3.73
CA ALA A 19 0.05 10.37 -2.37
C ALA A 19 1.22 10.04 -1.43
N ILE A 20 1.74 8.83 -1.49
CA ILE A 20 2.88 8.39 -0.67
C ILE A 20 4.12 9.21 -1.00
N MET A 21 4.50 9.30 -2.26
CA MET A 21 5.69 10.03 -2.68
C MET A 21 5.60 11.52 -2.41
N THR A 22 4.43 12.11 -2.56
CA THR A 22 4.17 13.53 -2.27
C THR A 22 4.22 13.82 -0.77
N THR A 23 3.61 12.95 0.04
CA THR A 23 3.53 13.14 1.49
C THR A 23 4.86 12.88 2.19
N CYS A 24 5.56 11.82 1.79
CA CYS A 24 6.84 11.43 2.40
C CYS A 24 8.03 12.26 1.89
N LYS A 25 7.90 12.90 0.72
CA LYS A 25 8.95 13.73 0.08
C LYS A 25 10.29 13.01 -0.05
N SER A 26 10.26 11.71 -0.33
CA SER A 26 11.45 10.89 -0.46
C SER A 26 11.34 9.96 -1.66
N ALA A 27 12.48 9.67 -2.29
CA ALA A 27 12.54 8.64 -3.32
C ALA A 27 12.46 7.25 -2.68
N MET A 28 11.65 6.38 -3.27
CA MET A 28 11.37 5.05 -2.75
C MET A 28 11.52 3.97 -3.81
N THR A 29 12.00 2.80 -3.40
CA THR A 29 12.01 1.58 -4.23
C THR A 29 10.59 1.07 -4.47
N VAL A 30 10.41 0.23 -5.49
CA VAL A 30 9.12 -0.46 -5.74
C VAL A 30 8.67 -1.24 -4.50
N GLU A 31 9.59 -1.96 -3.87
CA GLU A 31 9.32 -2.73 -2.66
C GLU A 31 8.80 -1.85 -1.53
N ARG A 32 9.47 -0.73 -1.27
CA ARG A 32 9.05 0.21 -0.23
C ARG A 32 7.69 0.84 -0.55
N LEU A 33 7.46 1.22 -1.80
CA LEU A 33 6.17 1.75 -2.25
C LEU A 33 5.03 0.73 -2.06
N THR A 34 5.30 -0.55 -2.37
CA THR A 34 4.35 -1.64 -2.15
C THR A 34 3.98 -1.79 -0.68
N ILE A 35 4.98 -1.78 0.18
CA ILE A 35 4.81 -1.87 1.64
C ILE A 35 3.99 -0.68 2.17
N TYR A 36 4.37 0.53 1.79
CA TYR A 36 3.65 1.74 2.19
C TYR A 36 2.22 1.77 1.65
N SER A 37 1.99 1.28 0.43
CA SER A 37 0.67 1.18 -0.15
C SER A 37 -0.26 0.29 0.66
N TYR A 38 0.25 -0.83 1.19
CA TYR A 38 -0.52 -1.70 2.07
C TYR A 38 -0.81 -1.04 3.43
N PHE A 39 0.22 -0.57 4.12
CA PHE A 39 0.04 0.02 5.44
C PHE A 39 -0.67 1.37 5.43
N ALA A 40 -0.69 2.08 4.31
CA ALA A 40 -1.54 3.26 4.16
C ALA A 40 -3.04 2.92 4.31
N LEU A 41 -3.44 1.71 3.94
CA LEU A 41 -4.82 1.23 4.06
C LEU A 41 -5.07 0.45 5.34
N TYR A 42 -4.10 -0.34 5.79
CA TYR A 42 -4.20 -1.29 6.91
C TYR A 42 -3.15 -1.01 7.98
N LEU A 43 -3.15 0.21 8.50
CA LEU A 43 -2.14 0.66 9.46
C LEU A 43 -2.19 -0.13 10.77
N SER A 44 -3.36 -0.61 11.17
CA SER A 44 -3.54 -1.46 12.35
C SER A 44 -2.77 -2.78 12.26
N ASP A 45 -2.47 -3.28 11.06
CA ASP A 45 -1.64 -4.48 10.88
C ASP A 45 -0.17 -4.25 11.25
N TYR A 46 0.30 -3.01 11.18
CA TYR A 46 1.65 -2.64 11.64
C TYR A 46 1.67 -2.20 13.11
N ASN A 47 0.68 -1.43 13.52
CA ASN A 47 0.53 -0.93 14.87
C ASN A 47 -0.94 -1.01 15.31
N GLN A 48 -1.23 -1.93 16.22
CA GLN A 48 -2.60 -2.20 16.70
C GLN A 48 -3.27 -1.01 17.43
N GLU A 49 -2.48 -0.01 17.87
CA GLU A 49 -3.01 1.22 18.47
C GLU A 49 -3.58 2.18 17.42
N GLU A 50 -3.30 1.95 16.14
CA GLU A 50 -3.73 2.79 15.03
C GLU A 50 -4.96 2.19 14.33
N ASN A 51 -5.75 3.07 13.71
CA ASN A 51 -6.91 2.67 12.94
C ASN A 51 -6.57 2.55 11.46
N SER A 52 -7.02 1.48 10.82
CA SER A 52 -6.98 1.32 9.38
C SER A 52 -8.05 2.14 8.68
N ILE A 53 -7.77 2.62 7.45
CA ILE A 53 -8.75 3.35 6.63
C ILE A 53 -9.77 2.38 6.05
N HIS A 54 -9.30 1.23 5.57
CA HIS A 54 -10.15 0.19 5.03
C HIS A 54 -10.52 -0.83 6.10
N PRO A 55 -11.73 -1.42 6.03
CA PRO A 55 -12.12 -2.48 6.95
C PRO A 55 -11.24 -3.70 6.75
N GLU A 56 -11.03 -4.42 7.83
CA GLU A 56 -10.35 -5.71 7.78
C GLU A 56 -11.20 -6.70 6.98
N ILE A 57 -10.64 -7.14 5.86
CA ILE A 57 -11.26 -8.14 4.99
C ILE A 57 -10.43 -9.42 5.00
N PRO A 58 -11.06 -10.59 4.76
CA PRO A 58 -10.33 -11.84 4.61
C PRO A 58 -9.29 -11.74 3.51
N TYR A 59 -8.13 -12.37 3.72
CA TYR A 59 -7.04 -12.47 2.73
C TYR A 59 -6.48 -11.11 2.26
N ARG A 60 -6.59 -10.06 3.09
CA ARG A 60 -6.02 -8.73 2.73
C ARG A 60 -4.50 -8.76 2.50
N ASN A 61 -3.80 -9.72 3.11
CA ASN A 61 -2.39 -9.98 2.87
C ASN A 61 -2.08 -10.39 1.41
N SER A 62 -3.06 -10.92 0.69
CA SER A 62 -2.90 -11.26 -0.73
C SER A 62 -2.57 -10.03 -1.59
N SER A 63 -2.97 -8.85 -1.15
CA SER A 63 -2.63 -7.60 -1.83
C SER A 63 -1.14 -7.25 -1.77
N LEU A 64 -0.37 -7.84 -0.86
CA LEU A 64 1.09 -7.72 -0.82
C LEU A 64 1.79 -8.70 -1.78
N ILE A 65 1.17 -9.84 -2.05
CA ILE A 65 1.75 -10.90 -2.89
C ILE A 65 1.42 -10.67 -4.36
N ASN A 66 0.18 -10.31 -4.67
CA ASN A 66 -0.37 -10.26 -6.03
C ASN A 66 -0.39 -8.85 -6.65
N CYS A 67 0.19 -7.86 -5.97
CA CYS A 67 0.08 -6.46 -6.41
C CYS A 67 1.17 -6.01 -7.39
N ASN A 68 2.19 -6.81 -7.65
CA ASN A 68 3.35 -6.38 -8.45
C ASN A 68 2.93 -5.85 -9.82
N ASP A 69 2.07 -6.54 -10.54
CA ASP A 69 1.62 -6.11 -11.87
C ASP A 69 0.85 -4.80 -11.80
N THR A 70 -0.04 -4.64 -10.83
CA THR A 70 -0.81 -3.43 -10.63
C THR A 70 0.06 -2.25 -10.20
N ILE A 71 1.04 -2.49 -9.32
CA ILE A 71 2.02 -1.47 -8.91
C ILE A 71 2.86 -1.02 -10.10
N MET A 72 3.37 -1.96 -10.91
CA MET A 72 4.16 -1.64 -12.10
C MET A 72 3.34 -0.85 -13.12
N GLN A 73 2.11 -1.26 -13.42
CA GLN A 73 1.20 -0.52 -14.30
C GLN A 73 0.88 0.88 -13.76
N ALA A 74 0.71 1.02 -12.45
CA ALA A 74 0.49 2.31 -11.81
C ALA A 74 1.70 3.23 -11.94
N LEU A 75 2.92 2.71 -11.74
CA LEU A 75 4.16 3.47 -11.93
C LEU A 75 4.34 3.88 -13.40
N GLU A 76 4.09 3.00 -14.35
CA GLU A 76 4.12 3.32 -15.78
C GLU A 76 3.12 4.43 -16.13
N MET A 77 1.92 4.37 -15.58
CA MET A 77 0.90 5.41 -15.76
C MET A 77 1.37 6.77 -15.23
N LEU A 78 1.99 6.81 -14.07
CA LEU A 78 2.50 8.04 -13.48
C LEU A 78 3.71 8.60 -14.25
N LEU A 79 4.64 7.72 -14.66
CA LEU A 79 5.82 8.09 -15.48
C LEU A 79 5.40 8.66 -16.84
N SER A 80 4.46 8.02 -17.53
CA SER A 80 3.99 8.46 -18.85
C SER A 80 3.34 9.86 -18.83
N ARG A 81 2.89 10.30 -17.66
CA ARG A 81 2.29 11.61 -17.44
C ARG A 81 3.24 12.62 -16.78
N ASN A 82 4.50 12.26 -16.61
CA ASN A 82 5.52 13.08 -15.92
C ASN A 82 5.12 13.49 -14.50
N LEU A 83 4.34 12.64 -13.81
CA LEU A 83 3.92 12.89 -12.42
C LEU A 83 4.93 12.37 -11.41
N ILE A 84 5.76 11.42 -11.82
CA ILE A 84 6.90 10.91 -11.07
C ILE A 84 8.14 10.81 -11.94
N ASP A 85 9.31 10.82 -11.30
CA ASP A 85 10.61 10.53 -11.90
C ASP A 85 11.18 9.23 -11.34
N CYS A 86 12.03 8.59 -12.15
CA CYS A 86 12.82 7.43 -11.74
C CYS A 86 14.28 7.82 -11.62
N ASP A 87 14.88 7.61 -10.46
CA ASP A 87 16.32 7.77 -10.25
C ASP A 87 17.04 6.45 -10.56
N MET A 88 17.81 6.46 -11.65
CA MET A 88 18.58 5.31 -12.12
C MET A 88 20.06 5.39 -11.73
N SER A 89 20.47 6.41 -10.98
CA SER A 89 21.87 6.63 -10.59
C SER A 89 22.35 5.75 -9.43
N VAL A 90 21.43 5.07 -8.75
CA VAL A 90 21.67 4.20 -7.62
C VAL A 90 21.52 2.72 -8.00
N ALA A 91 22.06 1.82 -7.18
CA ALA A 91 22.02 0.37 -7.42
C ALA A 91 20.59 -0.21 -7.52
N SER A 92 19.59 0.50 -6.96
CA SER A 92 18.18 0.15 -7.05
C SER A 92 17.38 1.32 -7.59
N LEU A 93 16.41 1.05 -8.48
CA LEU A 93 15.51 2.08 -9.00
C LEU A 93 14.68 2.69 -7.87
N LYS A 94 14.67 4.01 -7.80
CA LYS A 94 13.85 4.77 -6.86
C LYS A 94 12.98 5.76 -7.59
N PHE A 95 11.76 5.90 -7.13
CA PHE A 95 10.75 6.78 -7.69
C PHE A 95 10.44 7.92 -6.73
N ARG A 96 10.20 9.10 -7.28
CA ARG A 96 9.80 10.29 -6.52
C ARG A 96 8.77 11.09 -7.29
N ALA A 97 7.92 11.84 -6.58
CA ALA A 97 6.99 12.77 -7.22
C ALA A 97 7.73 13.95 -7.86
N THR A 98 7.29 14.33 -9.06
CA THR A 98 7.71 15.57 -9.72
C THR A 98 6.94 16.76 -9.17
N GLU A 99 7.37 17.99 -9.52
CA GLU A 99 6.60 19.21 -9.21
C GLU A 99 5.18 19.14 -9.80
N THR A 100 5.05 18.62 -11.03
CA THR A 100 3.75 18.40 -11.69
C THR A 100 2.90 17.40 -10.91
N GLY A 101 3.48 16.30 -10.44
CA GLY A 101 2.79 15.31 -9.62
C GLY A 101 2.32 15.88 -8.29
N ILE A 102 3.18 16.64 -7.62
CA ILE A 102 2.85 17.31 -6.35
C ILE A 102 1.70 18.33 -6.56
N ALA A 103 1.78 19.14 -7.62
CA ALA A 103 0.75 20.10 -7.94
C ALA A 103 -0.60 19.45 -8.27
N LEU A 104 -0.59 18.38 -9.07
CA LEU A 104 -1.81 17.61 -9.38
C LEU A 104 -2.43 17.03 -8.11
N TYR A 105 -1.64 16.37 -7.28
CA TYR A 105 -2.14 15.79 -6.05
C TYR A 105 -2.67 16.85 -5.08
N GLY A 106 -2.05 18.03 -5.06
CA GLY A 106 -2.49 19.19 -4.28
C GLY A 106 -3.87 19.72 -4.66
N GLN A 107 -4.31 19.51 -5.91
CA GLN A 107 -5.62 19.95 -6.41
C GLN A 107 -6.75 18.98 -6.03
N LEU A 108 -6.42 17.76 -5.60
CA LEU A 108 -7.42 16.80 -5.16
C LEU A 108 -7.87 17.17 -3.75
N ASP A 109 -9.18 17.12 -3.53
CA ASP A 109 -9.81 17.41 -2.24
C ASP A 109 -10.71 16.25 -1.79
N GLY A 110 -11.02 16.23 -0.52
CA GLY A 110 -12.01 15.34 0.05
C GLY A 110 -11.56 14.63 1.33
N PRO A 111 -12.53 14.14 2.12
CA PRO A 111 -12.26 13.52 3.42
C PRO A 111 -11.42 12.23 3.31
N TYR A 112 -11.55 11.50 2.21
CA TYR A 112 -10.74 10.30 1.97
C TYR A 112 -9.25 10.66 1.80
N LYS A 113 -8.95 11.72 1.03
CA LYS A 113 -7.58 12.22 0.87
C LYS A 113 -6.96 12.60 2.22
N GLU A 114 -7.70 13.30 3.05
CA GLU A 114 -7.22 13.71 4.39
C GLU A 114 -6.88 12.50 5.25
N LYS A 115 -7.76 11.49 5.27
CA LYS A 115 -7.53 10.24 5.99
C LYS A 115 -6.31 9.48 5.45
N LEU A 116 -6.18 9.39 4.13
CA LEU A 116 -5.06 8.71 3.47
C LEU A 116 -3.73 9.41 3.79
N VAL A 117 -3.66 10.73 3.69
CA VAL A 117 -2.47 11.50 4.02
C VAL A 117 -2.10 11.34 5.50
N CYS A 118 -3.07 11.36 6.39
CA CYS A 118 -2.84 11.14 7.82
C CYS A 118 -2.26 9.74 8.08
N SER A 119 -2.84 8.71 7.49
CA SER A 119 -2.35 7.33 7.60
C SER A 119 -0.94 7.17 7.02
N ILE A 120 -0.65 7.76 5.85
CA ILE A 120 0.68 7.74 5.25
C ILE A 120 1.71 8.40 6.16
N LYS A 121 1.39 9.55 6.76
CA LYS A 121 2.30 10.23 7.70
C LYS A 121 2.63 9.38 8.91
N LYS A 122 1.64 8.71 9.48
CA LYS A 122 1.82 7.78 10.61
C LYS A 122 2.68 6.59 10.20
N ALA A 123 2.35 5.93 9.08
CA ALA A 123 3.15 4.85 8.54
C ALA A 123 4.60 5.28 8.30
N HIS A 124 4.81 6.46 7.71
CA HIS A 124 6.14 7.00 7.45
C HIS A 124 6.93 7.22 8.76
N THR A 125 6.30 7.78 9.77
CA THR A 125 6.93 7.97 11.08
C THR A 125 7.41 6.65 11.68
N LEU A 126 6.64 5.57 11.53
CA LEU A 126 6.97 4.25 12.06
C LEU A 126 8.05 3.53 11.23
N MET A 127 8.06 3.73 9.91
CA MET A 127 8.85 2.91 8.98
C MET A 127 10.08 3.62 8.38
N LYS A 128 10.16 4.96 8.43
CA LYS A 128 11.22 5.72 7.75
C LYS A 128 12.64 5.35 8.16
N SER A 129 12.83 4.96 9.41
CA SER A 129 14.14 4.56 9.96
C SER A 129 14.49 3.09 9.72
N LYS A 130 13.54 2.31 9.17
CA LYS A 130 13.73 0.89 8.90
C LYS A 130 14.25 0.68 7.48
N SER A 131 15.17 -0.28 7.31
CA SER A 131 15.64 -0.69 5.98
C SER A 131 14.56 -1.46 5.24
N ASP A 132 14.64 -1.51 3.89
CA ASP A 132 13.74 -2.33 3.08
C ASP A 132 13.82 -3.80 3.47
N ARG A 133 15.02 -4.29 3.76
CA ARG A 133 15.23 -5.66 4.24
C ARG A 133 14.52 -5.94 5.56
N TYR A 134 14.58 -5.00 6.50
CA TYR A 134 13.85 -5.14 7.78
C TYR A 134 12.34 -5.22 7.56
N LEU A 135 11.81 -4.31 6.75
CA LEU A 135 10.37 -4.26 6.46
C LEU A 135 9.89 -5.52 5.73
N ASN A 136 10.66 -6.01 4.76
CA ASN A 136 10.36 -7.26 4.08
C ASN A 136 10.34 -8.45 5.04
N ASN A 137 11.36 -8.58 5.89
CA ASN A 137 11.42 -9.66 6.89
C ASN A 137 10.25 -9.59 7.88
N TYR A 138 9.90 -8.38 8.32
CA TYR A 138 8.74 -8.16 9.17
C TYR A 138 7.45 -8.62 8.50
N ILE A 139 7.22 -8.23 7.25
CA ILE A 139 6.05 -8.64 6.48
C ILE A 139 5.98 -10.16 6.36
N TYR A 140 7.07 -10.81 5.94
CA TYR A 140 7.09 -12.28 5.82
C TYR A 140 6.76 -12.98 7.15
N SER A 141 7.22 -12.45 8.27
CA SER A 141 6.93 -13.01 9.58
C SER A 141 5.47 -12.86 10.01
N GLN A 142 4.77 -11.85 9.48
CA GLN A 142 3.39 -11.51 9.86
C GLN A 142 2.34 -11.93 8.83
N MET A 143 2.75 -12.28 7.62
CA MET A 143 1.82 -12.57 6.51
C MET A 143 0.83 -13.69 6.83
N GLY A 144 1.24 -14.69 7.61
CA GLY A 144 0.36 -15.76 8.04
C GLY A 144 -0.76 -15.32 9.00
N GLN A 145 -0.67 -14.11 9.56
CA GLN A 145 -1.65 -13.61 10.53
C GLN A 145 -2.67 -12.65 9.88
N TRP A 146 -2.24 -11.84 8.90
CA TRP A 146 -3.09 -10.80 8.33
C TRP A 146 -4.12 -11.34 7.35
N GLY A 147 -5.37 -11.33 7.76
CA GLY A 147 -6.50 -11.78 6.97
C GLY A 147 -6.66 -13.29 6.90
N SER A 148 -5.76 -14.08 7.48
CA SER A 148 -5.84 -15.54 7.55
C SER A 148 -6.64 -16.04 8.77
N GLU A 149 -6.98 -15.17 9.69
CA GLU A 149 -7.82 -15.49 10.85
C GLU A 149 -9.17 -16.09 10.46
N PHE A 150 -9.69 -15.77 9.29
CA PHE A 150 -10.93 -16.35 8.75
C PHE A 150 -10.76 -17.75 8.16
N GLU A 151 -9.55 -18.12 7.70
CA GLU A 151 -9.23 -19.47 7.23
C GLU A 151 -9.30 -20.48 8.36
N TYR A 152 -8.71 -20.14 9.50
CA TYR A 152 -8.70 -21.01 10.66
C TYR A 152 -10.11 -21.26 11.20
N GLU A 153 -10.97 -20.25 11.22
CA GLU A 153 -12.37 -20.41 11.63
C GLU A 153 -13.17 -21.31 10.68
N SER A 154 -12.94 -21.21 9.36
CA SER A 154 -13.64 -22.05 8.39
C SER A 154 -13.20 -23.50 8.47
N VAL A 155 -11.89 -23.76 8.60
CA VAL A 155 -11.33 -25.10 8.77
C VAL A 155 -11.79 -25.75 10.08
N LEU A 156 -11.82 -25.00 11.17
CA LEU A 156 -12.32 -25.49 12.46
C LEU A 156 -13.82 -25.81 12.42
N LYS A 157 -14.60 -25.04 11.66
CA LYS A 157 -16.03 -25.33 11.45
C LYS A 157 -16.24 -26.60 10.61
N GLU A 158 -15.46 -26.78 9.53
CA GLU A 158 -15.52 -28.01 8.72
C GLU A 158 -15.18 -29.25 9.55
N ILE A 159 -14.14 -29.21 10.37
CA ILE A 159 -13.76 -30.31 11.25
C ILE A 159 -14.86 -30.61 12.29
N ALA A 160 -15.53 -29.58 12.81
CA ALA A 160 -16.59 -29.76 13.81
C ALA A 160 -17.91 -30.30 13.23
N TYR A 161 -18.10 -30.29 11.92
CA TYR A 161 -19.27 -30.84 11.24
C TYR A 161 -19.07 -32.30 10.77
N GLU A 162 -17.83 -32.81 10.79
CA GLU A 162 -17.50 -34.21 10.42
C GLU A 162 -17.52 -35.20 11.63
N GLU A 163 -17.75 -34.71 12.84
CA GLU A 163 -18.02 -35.55 14.04
C GLU A 163 -19.53 -35.61 14.33
#